data_7d22a914e7d06bda0b7a4e359769627c
#
_entry.id   7d22a914e7d06bda0b7a4e359769627c
#
_cell.length_a   1.000
_cell.length_b   1.000
_cell.length_c   1.000
_cell.angle_alpha   90.00
_cell.angle_beta   90.00
_cell.angle_gamma   90.00
#
_symmetry.space_group_name_H-M   'P 1'
#
loop_
_entity.id
_entity.type
_entity.pdbx_description
1 polymer ?
#
loop_
_entity_poly.entity_id
_entity_poly.type
_entity_poly.pdbx_seq_one_letter_code
_entity_poly.pdbx_strand_id
1 'polypeptide(L)'
;NDKYEYILPEILFDRNLVQSDILGNLDFRSSFKVNNYDTNKTSKTLINDFNWVSKEINFKNGFNSKFLGQLKNINYENKNIAKFKEDQTSEIHGALGYLNEIELIKENLNTNIQSLLTPKLLVRYSPGSMKKEDDGDRLTPLDAFSLDRLNSPDNVEKGLSATLGFDYSISNQDDKKFDLSIAQVVSDEENKKKPTASSLDEKLSDLVGTSSLKFNKNFKIDYNFSLDQNYSDLNYNEILSTLNFSNLNLEIGYLQEKKHIGNNEYLKTNLNYNTTSNQKISFQNKRSLVTNSSEYYDLSYEYFNDCLRAALVFRREFYNDSELEPENTLMFKITLIPFGDISTPSFSQ
;
A
#
# COMPACT_ATOMS: atom_id res chain seq x y z
N ASN A 1 15.18 -6.92 -30.14
CA ASN A 1 13.79 -7.35 -30.30
C ASN A 1 13.04 -6.91 -29.04
N ASP A 2 12.44 -5.72 -29.13
CA ASP A 2 11.64 -5.16 -28.05
C ASP A 2 10.41 -6.02 -27.85
N LYS A 3 10.30 -6.55 -26.68
CA LYS A 3 9.27 -7.48 -26.26
C LYS A 3 8.33 -6.73 -25.36
N TYR A 4 7.16 -6.37 -25.86
CA TYR A 4 6.16 -5.64 -25.10
C TYR A 4 5.07 -6.56 -24.57
N GLU A 5 4.74 -6.41 -23.29
CA GLU A 5 3.53 -6.96 -22.73
C GLU A 5 2.33 -6.09 -23.13
N TYR A 6 1.27 -6.73 -23.61
CA TYR A 6 0.03 -6.04 -23.94
C TYR A 6 -1.07 -6.48 -22.97
N ILE A 7 -1.72 -5.51 -22.36
CA ILE A 7 -2.91 -5.72 -21.55
C ILE A 7 -4.08 -5.12 -22.32
N LEU A 8 -4.82 -5.97 -23.05
CA LEU A 8 -5.97 -5.53 -23.85
C LEU A 8 -6.92 -6.71 -24.13
N PRO A 9 -8.22 -6.58 -23.79
CA PRO A 9 -8.83 -5.52 -23.01
C PRO A 9 -8.62 -5.70 -21.51
N GLU A 10 -8.74 -4.61 -20.74
CA GLU A 10 -8.95 -4.64 -19.31
C GLU A 10 -10.28 -3.96 -18.98
N ILE A 11 -11.19 -4.66 -18.32
CA ILE A 11 -12.51 -4.17 -17.96
C ILE A 11 -12.70 -4.39 -16.47
N LEU A 12 -12.98 -3.31 -15.75
CA LEU A 12 -13.30 -3.33 -14.33
C LEU A 12 -14.74 -2.86 -14.13
N PHE A 13 -15.51 -3.64 -13.39
CA PHE A 13 -16.84 -3.30 -12.94
C PHE A 13 -16.91 -3.41 -11.42
N ASP A 14 -17.33 -2.35 -10.75
CA ASP A 14 -17.45 -2.26 -9.30
C ASP A 14 -18.83 -1.70 -8.94
N ARG A 15 -19.55 -2.38 -8.04
CA ARG A 15 -20.88 -1.99 -7.62
C ARG A 15 -21.20 -2.45 -6.21
N ASN A 16 -21.76 -1.57 -5.40
CA ASN A 16 -22.46 -1.98 -4.19
C ASN A 16 -23.81 -2.62 -4.57
N LEU A 17 -24.00 -3.89 -4.22
CA LEU A 17 -25.22 -4.66 -4.55
C LEU A 17 -26.29 -4.50 -3.48
N VAL A 18 -25.89 -4.47 -2.21
CA VAL A 18 -26.81 -4.39 -1.07
C VAL A 18 -26.22 -3.43 -0.04
N GLN A 19 -27.02 -2.46 0.34
CA GLN A 19 -26.78 -1.63 1.52
C GLN A 19 -28.04 -1.72 2.39
N SER A 20 -27.93 -2.38 3.52
CA SER A 20 -29.08 -2.71 4.37
C SER A 20 -28.75 -2.54 5.84
N ASP A 21 -29.68 -1.92 6.56
CA ASP A 21 -29.58 -1.77 8.03
C ASP A 21 -29.71 -3.12 8.78
N ILE A 22 -30.08 -4.19 8.10
CA ILE A 22 -30.21 -5.53 8.68
C ILE A 22 -29.05 -6.43 8.25
N LEU A 23 -28.77 -6.49 6.96
CA LEU A 23 -27.78 -7.42 6.38
C LEU A 23 -26.39 -6.83 6.26
N GLY A 24 -26.25 -5.51 6.40
CA GLY A 24 -24.99 -4.80 6.15
C GLY A 24 -24.77 -4.51 4.67
N ASN A 25 -23.52 -4.48 4.25
CA ASN A 25 -23.09 -4.10 2.90
C ASN A 25 -22.53 -5.27 2.14
N LEU A 26 -22.94 -5.42 0.88
CA LEU A 26 -22.42 -6.40 -0.08
C LEU A 26 -21.90 -5.66 -1.31
N ASP A 27 -20.60 -5.71 -1.51
CA ASP A 27 -19.93 -5.16 -2.67
C ASP A 27 -19.56 -6.25 -3.66
N PHE A 28 -19.71 -5.95 -4.94
CA PHE A 28 -19.33 -6.82 -6.05
C PHE A 28 -18.34 -6.12 -6.96
N ARG A 29 -17.23 -6.77 -7.21
CA ARG A 29 -16.23 -6.35 -8.18
C ARG A 29 -16.01 -7.45 -9.19
N SER A 30 -16.05 -7.10 -10.48
CA SER A 30 -15.72 -8.01 -11.58
C SER A 30 -14.59 -7.39 -12.40
N SER A 31 -13.55 -8.16 -12.65
CA SER A 31 -12.44 -7.73 -13.49
C SER A 31 -12.18 -8.77 -14.58
N PHE A 32 -12.17 -8.32 -15.82
CA PHE A 32 -11.76 -9.11 -16.97
C PHE A 32 -10.47 -8.52 -17.54
N LYS A 33 -9.46 -9.37 -17.73
CA LYS A 33 -8.16 -8.94 -18.21
C LYS A 33 -7.57 -9.96 -19.18
N VAL A 34 -7.02 -9.47 -20.28
CA VAL A 34 -6.25 -10.26 -21.23
C VAL A 34 -4.82 -9.74 -21.29
N ASN A 35 -3.88 -10.54 -20.82
CA ASN A 35 -2.45 -10.25 -20.89
C ASN A 35 -1.83 -11.08 -22.01
N ASN A 36 -1.16 -10.42 -22.92
CA ASN A 36 -0.30 -11.06 -23.92
C ASN A 36 1.15 -10.75 -23.54
N TYR A 37 1.80 -11.75 -22.99
CA TYR A 37 3.24 -11.67 -22.71
C TYR A 37 4.04 -11.94 -23.98
N ASP A 38 5.28 -11.54 -23.92
CA ASP A 38 6.23 -11.88 -24.91
C ASP A 38 6.26 -13.38 -25.25
N THR A 39 6.45 -13.66 -26.55
CA THR A 39 6.65 -15.01 -27.07
C THR A 39 5.68 -16.10 -26.59
N ASN A 40 4.45 -16.08 -27.15
CA ASN A 40 3.52 -17.21 -27.06
C ASN A 40 2.99 -17.50 -25.63
N LYS A 41 2.99 -16.50 -24.75
CA LYS A 41 2.37 -16.54 -23.43
C LYS A 41 1.14 -15.67 -23.42
N THR A 42 0.00 -16.22 -23.06
CA THR A 42 -1.24 -15.47 -22.90
C THR A 42 -1.94 -15.86 -21.61
N SER A 43 -2.57 -14.89 -20.95
CA SER A 43 -3.44 -15.09 -19.80
C SER A 43 -4.74 -14.34 -20.03
N LYS A 44 -5.85 -15.05 -19.93
CA LYS A 44 -7.19 -14.46 -19.90
C LYS A 44 -7.77 -14.76 -18.52
N THR A 45 -8.18 -13.74 -17.80
CA THR A 45 -8.73 -13.88 -16.46
C THR A 45 -10.05 -13.13 -16.34
N LEU A 46 -11.04 -13.76 -15.73
CA LEU A 46 -12.26 -13.14 -15.27
C LEU A 46 -12.43 -13.46 -13.78
N ILE A 47 -12.36 -12.43 -12.95
CA ILE A 47 -12.43 -12.55 -11.51
C ILE A 47 -13.69 -11.84 -11.04
N ASN A 48 -14.52 -12.54 -10.27
CA ASN A 48 -15.69 -11.99 -9.61
C ASN A 48 -15.46 -12.09 -8.10
N ASP A 49 -15.44 -10.95 -7.44
CA ASP A 49 -15.19 -10.83 -6.00
C ASP A 49 -16.39 -10.21 -5.31
N PHE A 50 -16.94 -10.94 -4.32
CA PHE A 50 -18.05 -10.52 -3.48
C PHE A 50 -17.51 -10.30 -2.07
N ASN A 51 -17.63 -9.09 -1.55
CA ASN A 51 -17.21 -8.73 -0.22
C ASN A 51 -18.41 -8.29 0.60
N TRP A 52 -18.66 -9.00 1.69
CA TRP A 52 -19.76 -8.73 2.59
C TRP A 52 -19.25 -8.31 3.96
N VAL A 53 -19.84 -7.25 4.49
CA VAL A 53 -19.63 -6.77 5.86
C VAL A 53 -21.00 -6.68 6.51
N SER A 54 -21.23 -7.44 7.59
CA SER A 54 -22.47 -7.38 8.33
C SER A 54 -22.72 -6.01 8.95
N LYS A 55 -23.95 -5.75 9.35
CA LYS A 55 -24.23 -4.68 10.30
C LYS A 55 -23.42 -4.91 11.57
N GLU A 56 -23.00 -3.82 12.19
CA GLU A 56 -22.35 -3.81 13.49
C GLU A 56 -23.29 -4.25 14.60
N ILE A 57 -22.83 -5.19 15.42
CA ILE A 57 -23.54 -5.73 16.57
C ILE A 57 -22.92 -5.12 17.81
N ASN A 58 -23.65 -4.21 18.44
CA ASN A 58 -23.19 -3.52 19.64
C ASN A 58 -23.68 -4.25 20.89
N PHE A 59 -22.75 -4.74 21.68
CA PHE A 59 -23.07 -5.41 22.95
C PHE A 59 -23.12 -4.41 24.09
N LYS A 60 -23.94 -4.69 25.10
CA LYS A 60 -24.11 -3.81 26.29
C LYS A 60 -22.83 -3.59 27.08
N ASN A 61 -21.85 -4.46 26.96
CA ASN A 61 -20.53 -4.36 27.60
C ASN A 61 -19.52 -3.53 26.80
N GLY A 62 -19.98 -2.86 25.72
CA GLY A 62 -19.15 -1.97 24.90
C GLY A 62 -18.39 -2.66 23.76
N PHE A 63 -18.53 -3.97 23.58
CA PHE A 63 -17.96 -4.64 22.42
C PHE A 63 -18.79 -4.39 21.17
N ASN A 64 -18.11 -4.11 20.08
CA ASN A 64 -18.65 -3.98 18.74
C ASN A 64 -18.14 -5.15 17.90
N SER A 65 -19.04 -5.83 17.23
CA SER A 65 -18.67 -7.01 16.43
C SER A 65 -19.23 -6.93 15.03
N LYS A 66 -18.46 -7.44 14.07
CA LYS A 66 -18.85 -7.54 12.66
C LYS A 66 -18.48 -8.91 12.11
N PHE A 67 -19.35 -9.47 11.31
CA PHE A 67 -19.04 -10.61 10.45
C PHE A 67 -18.57 -10.10 9.10
N LEU A 68 -17.55 -10.73 8.58
CA LEU A 68 -16.95 -10.43 7.29
C LEU A 68 -17.03 -11.67 6.41
N GLY A 69 -17.33 -11.51 5.14
CA GLY A 69 -17.40 -12.60 4.18
C GLY A 69 -16.78 -12.19 2.85
N GLN A 70 -16.00 -13.06 2.26
CA GLN A 70 -15.46 -12.91 0.92
C GLN A 70 -15.77 -14.18 0.11
N LEU A 71 -16.22 -14.01 -1.12
CA LEU A 71 -16.34 -15.07 -2.10
C LEU A 71 -15.73 -14.60 -3.41
N LYS A 72 -14.66 -15.27 -3.84
CA LYS A 72 -13.92 -14.95 -5.06
C LYS A 72 -14.06 -16.11 -6.05
N ASN A 73 -14.65 -15.85 -7.22
CA ASN A 73 -14.69 -16.77 -8.34
C ASN A 73 -13.67 -16.34 -9.38
N ILE A 74 -12.71 -17.21 -9.68
CA ILE A 74 -11.59 -16.97 -10.57
C ILE A 74 -11.72 -17.91 -11.76
N ASN A 75 -11.93 -17.34 -12.94
CA ASN A 75 -11.96 -18.06 -14.20
C ASN A 75 -10.73 -17.65 -15.01
N TYR A 76 -9.98 -18.61 -15.50
CA TYR A 76 -8.77 -18.32 -16.28
C TYR A 76 -8.54 -19.35 -17.38
N GLU A 77 -7.88 -18.89 -18.45
CA GLU A 77 -7.32 -19.66 -19.53
C GLU A 77 -5.91 -19.13 -19.78
N ASN A 78 -4.91 -19.99 -19.63
CA ASN A 78 -3.51 -19.59 -19.72
C ASN A 78 -2.77 -20.45 -20.72
N LYS A 79 -1.76 -19.88 -21.37
CA LYS A 79 -0.87 -20.57 -22.28
C LYS A 79 0.57 -20.29 -21.90
N ASN A 80 1.34 -21.35 -21.67
CA ASN A 80 2.77 -21.31 -21.34
C ASN A 80 3.09 -20.48 -20.05
N ILE A 81 2.20 -20.47 -19.05
CA ILE A 81 2.40 -19.79 -17.77
C ILE A 81 2.38 -20.83 -16.65
N ALA A 82 3.53 -21.04 -16.00
CA ALA A 82 3.73 -22.12 -15.02
C ALA A 82 2.86 -22.00 -13.74
N LYS A 83 2.44 -20.79 -13.36
CA LYS A 83 1.61 -20.53 -12.17
C LYS A 83 0.20 -21.14 -12.31
N PHE A 84 -0.29 -21.30 -13.53
CA PHE A 84 -1.67 -21.66 -13.84
C PHE A 84 -1.75 -22.93 -14.68
N LYS A 85 -2.92 -23.60 -14.62
CA LYS A 85 -3.24 -24.67 -15.56
C LYS A 85 -3.44 -24.08 -16.96
N GLU A 86 -3.06 -24.81 -17.98
CA GLU A 86 -3.23 -24.34 -19.38
C GLU A 86 -4.68 -24.38 -19.85
N ASP A 87 -5.46 -25.34 -19.32
CA ASP A 87 -6.89 -25.49 -19.66
C ASP A 87 -7.75 -24.42 -18.99
N GLN A 88 -8.89 -24.13 -19.62
CA GLN A 88 -9.91 -23.27 -19.02
C GLN A 88 -10.33 -23.83 -17.66
N THR A 89 -10.11 -23.02 -16.64
CA THR A 89 -10.30 -23.43 -15.24
C THR A 89 -11.17 -22.40 -14.52
N SER A 90 -12.09 -22.89 -13.69
CA SER A 90 -12.87 -22.08 -12.77
C SER A 90 -12.62 -22.53 -11.34
N GLU A 91 -12.28 -21.58 -10.49
CA GLU A 91 -11.99 -21.81 -9.06
C GLU A 91 -12.89 -20.91 -8.21
N ILE A 92 -13.34 -21.43 -7.07
CA ILE A 92 -14.11 -20.66 -6.10
C ILE A 92 -13.39 -20.71 -4.76
N HIS A 93 -13.14 -19.53 -4.21
CA HIS A 93 -12.50 -19.34 -2.92
C HIS A 93 -13.41 -18.54 -2.00
N GLY A 94 -13.45 -18.90 -0.73
CA GLY A 94 -14.19 -18.14 0.28
C GLY A 94 -13.37 -17.92 1.52
N ALA A 95 -13.66 -16.83 2.23
CA ALA A 95 -13.14 -16.55 3.55
C ALA A 95 -14.25 -15.97 4.42
N LEU A 96 -14.24 -16.32 5.70
CA LEU A 96 -15.13 -15.77 6.71
C LEU A 96 -14.30 -15.18 7.84
N GLY A 97 -14.76 -14.08 8.40
CA GLY A 97 -14.12 -13.41 9.52
C GLY A 97 -15.14 -12.95 10.56
N TYR A 98 -14.67 -12.93 11.79
CA TYR A 98 -15.36 -12.32 12.92
C TYR A 98 -14.43 -11.29 13.54
N LEU A 99 -14.75 -10.01 13.35
CA LEU A 99 -14.02 -8.88 13.92
C LEU A 99 -14.74 -8.43 15.19
N ASN A 100 -13.99 -8.30 16.25
CA ASN A 100 -14.45 -7.79 17.56
C ASN A 100 -13.54 -6.64 17.97
N GLU A 101 -14.14 -5.54 18.40
CA GLU A 101 -13.42 -4.35 18.86
C GLU A 101 -14.15 -3.71 20.05
N ILE A 102 -13.42 -2.97 20.89
CA ILE A 102 -13.97 -2.19 21.97
C ILE A 102 -13.32 -0.80 21.99
N GLU A 103 -14.14 0.23 22.04
CA GLU A 103 -13.68 1.61 22.10
C GLU A 103 -13.60 2.08 23.55
N LEU A 104 -12.39 2.41 23.99
CA LEU A 104 -12.10 2.95 25.32
C LEU A 104 -11.73 4.43 25.17
N ILE A 105 -12.66 5.29 25.58
CA ILE A 105 -12.52 6.75 25.46
C ILE A 105 -12.17 7.34 26.80
N LYS A 106 -11.16 8.22 26.81
CA LYS A 106 -10.81 9.04 27.96
C LYS A 106 -10.73 10.51 27.55
N GLU A 107 -11.56 11.34 28.17
CA GLU A 107 -11.58 12.78 27.96
C GLU A 107 -11.06 13.51 29.17
N ASN A 108 -10.19 14.48 28.97
CA ASN A 108 -9.72 15.39 30.00
C ASN A 108 -10.28 16.80 29.69
N LEU A 109 -11.34 17.16 30.39
CA LEU A 109 -12.04 18.44 30.19
C LEU A 109 -11.17 19.68 30.52
N ASN A 110 -10.15 19.53 31.37
CA ASN A 110 -9.28 20.66 31.72
C ASN A 110 -8.24 20.98 30.66
N THR A 111 -7.84 19.98 29.87
CA THR A 111 -6.81 20.10 28.83
C THR A 111 -7.37 19.94 27.41
N ASN A 112 -8.66 19.67 27.29
CA ASN A 112 -9.32 19.35 26.01
C ASN A 112 -8.60 18.26 25.21
N ILE A 113 -8.02 17.29 25.93
CA ILE A 113 -7.35 16.14 25.32
C ILE A 113 -8.29 14.95 25.37
N GLN A 114 -8.53 14.36 24.20
CA GLN A 114 -9.25 13.11 24.03
C GLN A 114 -8.27 12.01 23.67
N SER A 115 -8.37 10.88 24.34
CA SER A 115 -7.63 9.65 24.04
C SER A 115 -8.63 8.53 23.73
N LEU A 116 -8.38 7.81 22.64
CA LEU A 116 -9.15 6.66 22.20
C LEU A 116 -8.22 5.47 22.07
N LEU A 117 -8.53 4.37 22.74
CA LEU A 117 -7.86 3.07 22.57
C LEU A 117 -8.87 2.05 22.09
N THR A 118 -8.61 1.43 20.96
CA THR A 118 -9.48 0.43 20.34
C THR A 118 -8.73 -0.91 20.16
N PRO A 119 -8.70 -1.78 21.18
CA PRO A 119 -8.27 -3.16 21.03
C PRO A 119 -9.15 -3.91 20.01
N LYS A 120 -8.52 -4.74 19.17
CA LYS A 120 -9.16 -5.47 18.08
C LYS A 120 -8.74 -6.93 18.05
N LEU A 121 -9.69 -7.79 17.73
CA LEU A 121 -9.48 -9.21 17.47
C LEU A 121 -10.23 -9.59 16.18
N LEU A 122 -9.52 -10.12 15.20
CA LEU A 122 -10.13 -10.75 14.01
C LEU A 122 -9.82 -12.24 14.05
N VAL A 123 -10.85 -13.09 14.05
CA VAL A 123 -10.72 -14.51 13.77
C VAL A 123 -11.14 -14.74 12.32
N ARG A 124 -10.27 -15.36 11.52
CA ARG A 124 -10.44 -15.55 10.08
C ARG A 124 -10.27 -17.03 9.71
N TYR A 125 -11.16 -17.54 8.89
CA TYR A 125 -11.08 -18.89 8.35
C TYR A 125 -11.34 -18.91 6.85
N SER A 126 -10.51 -19.62 6.10
CA SER A 126 -10.67 -19.87 4.67
C SER A 126 -10.33 -21.31 4.35
N PRO A 127 -11.29 -22.14 3.91
CA PRO A 127 -11.06 -23.56 3.61
C PRO A 127 -10.34 -23.76 2.29
N GLY A 128 -9.70 -24.94 2.14
CA GLY A 128 -9.08 -25.41 0.90
C GLY A 128 -7.60 -25.10 0.81
N SER A 129 -7.06 -25.15 -0.39
CA SER A 129 -5.65 -24.89 -0.69
C SER A 129 -5.50 -23.61 -1.52
N MET A 130 -4.33 -22.97 -1.45
CA MET A 130 -3.99 -21.81 -2.26
C MET A 130 -2.89 -22.15 -3.26
N LYS A 131 -2.79 -21.36 -4.31
CA LYS A 131 -1.63 -21.35 -5.19
C LYS A 131 -0.43 -20.74 -4.47
N LYS A 132 0.78 -21.08 -4.89
CA LYS A 132 1.97 -20.38 -4.41
C LYS A 132 1.94 -18.95 -4.89
N GLU A 133 2.15 -18.02 -3.97
CA GLU A 133 2.27 -16.60 -4.24
C GLU A 133 3.68 -16.17 -3.84
N ASP A 134 4.48 -15.82 -4.83
CA ASP A 134 5.86 -15.38 -4.59
C ASP A 134 5.93 -13.87 -4.39
N ASP A 135 5.03 -13.15 -5.06
CA ASP A 135 4.91 -11.69 -4.96
C ASP A 135 3.92 -11.32 -3.85
N GLY A 136 4.23 -10.30 -3.09
CA GLY A 136 3.34 -9.79 -2.05
C GLY A 136 3.90 -8.55 -1.37
N ASP A 137 2.99 -7.78 -0.81
CA ASP A 137 3.32 -6.58 -0.06
C ASP A 137 3.66 -6.93 1.41
N ARG A 138 4.36 -6.01 2.08
CA ARG A 138 4.51 -6.08 3.53
C ARG A 138 3.16 -6.01 4.20
N LEU A 139 2.99 -6.79 5.25
CA LEU A 139 1.81 -6.68 6.09
C LEU A 139 1.78 -5.31 6.77
N THR A 140 0.64 -4.65 6.73
CA THR A 140 0.37 -3.43 7.52
C THR A 140 -0.66 -3.73 8.60
N PRO A 141 -0.81 -2.89 9.65
CA PRO A 141 -1.86 -3.08 10.64
C PRO A 141 -3.27 -3.10 10.03
N LEU A 142 -3.50 -2.33 8.97
CA LEU A 142 -4.78 -2.30 8.27
C LEU A 142 -5.05 -3.63 7.53
N ASP A 143 -4.06 -4.13 6.80
CA ASP A 143 -4.19 -5.38 6.04
C ASP A 143 -4.32 -6.58 6.97
N ALA A 144 -3.66 -6.55 8.14
CA ALA A 144 -3.74 -7.61 9.13
C ALA A 144 -5.18 -7.88 9.61
N PHE A 145 -6.04 -6.85 9.63
CA PHE A 145 -7.46 -6.97 9.95
C PHE A 145 -8.38 -7.12 8.73
N SER A 146 -7.81 -7.36 7.54
CA SER A 146 -8.57 -7.65 6.31
C SER A 146 -8.81 -9.14 6.12
N LEU A 147 -9.85 -9.51 5.35
CA LEU A 147 -10.03 -10.88 4.86
C LEU A 147 -9.08 -11.19 3.69
N ASP A 148 -8.75 -10.19 2.88
CA ASP A 148 -7.84 -10.30 1.74
C ASP A 148 -6.49 -9.65 2.08
N ARG A 149 -5.67 -10.36 2.88
CA ARG A 149 -4.37 -9.87 3.33
C ARG A 149 -3.26 -10.01 2.30
N LEU A 150 -3.45 -10.89 1.32
CA LEU A 150 -2.46 -11.08 0.24
C LEU A 150 -2.52 -9.99 -0.82
N ASN A 151 -3.64 -9.29 -0.89
CA ASN A 151 -3.93 -8.31 -1.95
C ASN A 151 -3.72 -8.90 -3.37
N SER A 152 -3.93 -10.21 -3.50
CA SER A 152 -3.75 -10.94 -4.75
C SER A 152 -5.08 -11.05 -5.51
N PRO A 153 -5.12 -10.67 -6.78
CA PRO A 153 -6.35 -10.73 -7.55
C PRO A 153 -6.82 -12.17 -7.79
N ASP A 154 -5.91 -13.12 -7.92
CA ASP A 154 -6.16 -14.50 -8.36
C ASP A 154 -5.90 -15.57 -7.28
N ASN A 155 -5.76 -15.13 -6.04
CA ASN A 155 -5.51 -16.02 -4.91
C ASN A 155 -6.25 -15.55 -3.66
N VAL A 156 -6.43 -16.44 -2.69
CA VAL A 156 -6.99 -16.13 -1.37
C VAL A 156 -6.22 -16.90 -0.31
N GLU A 157 -5.77 -16.23 0.71
CA GLU A 157 -5.09 -16.85 1.84
C GLU A 157 -5.96 -17.93 2.48
N LYS A 158 -5.39 -19.10 2.76
CA LYS A 158 -6.07 -20.26 3.33
C LYS A 158 -5.61 -20.56 4.75
N GLY A 159 -6.46 -21.26 5.49
CA GLY A 159 -6.22 -21.66 6.88
C GLY A 159 -7.06 -20.86 7.89
N LEU A 160 -6.86 -21.21 9.15
CA LEU A 160 -7.41 -20.51 10.31
C LEU A 160 -6.35 -19.57 10.86
N SER A 161 -6.74 -18.34 11.19
CA SER A 161 -5.84 -17.37 11.80
C SER A 161 -6.59 -16.42 12.74
N ALA A 162 -5.86 -15.89 13.70
CA ALA A 162 -6.33 -14.81 14.57
C ALA A 162 -5.38 -13.61 14.43
N THR A 163 -5.94 -12.41 14.29
CA THR A 163 -5.20 -11.15 14.35
C THR A 163 -5.51 -10.46 15.66
N LEU A 164 -4.48 -10.09 16.39
CA LEU A 164 -4.56 -9.27 17.60
C LEU A 164 -3.91 -7.93 17.32
N GLY A 165 -4.47 -6.88 17.86
CA GLY A 165 -3.88 -5.55 17.76
C GLY A 165 -4.72 -4.47 18.41
N PHE A 166 -4.32 -3.24 18.22
CA PHE A 166 -5.05 -2.09 18.71
C PHE A 166 -4.74 -0.85 17.89
N ASP A 167 -5.69 0.09 17.91
CA ASP A 167 -5.47 1.47 17.51
C ASP A 167 -5.51 2.36 18.74
N TYR A 168 -4.60 3.33 18.79
CA TYR A 168 -4.54 4.33 19.84
C TYR A 168 -4.42 5.71 19.20
N SER A 169 -5.26 6.64 19.64
CA SER A 169 -5.28 8.00 19.13
C SER A 169 -5.36 8.99 20.30
N ILE A 170 -4.55 10.03 20.25
CA ILE A 170 -4.65 11.21 21.14
C ILE A 170 -4.80 12.43 20.25
N SER A 171 -5.79 13.25 20.56
CA SER A 171 -5.99 14.52 19.89
C SER A 171 -6.31 15.65 20.87
N ASN A 172 -5.93 16.87 20.52
CA ASN A 172 -6.32 18.07 21.22
C ASN A 172 -6.90 19.11 20.25
N GLN A 173 -7.44 20.20 20.79
CA GLN A 173 -8.01 21.28 19.99
C GLN A 173 -6.96 22.10 19.21
N ASP A 174 -5.66 21.99 19.54
CA ASP A 174 -4.56 22.74 18.92
C ASP A 174 -3.94 22.01 17.72
N ASP A 175 -4.70 21.16 17.03
CA ASP A 175 -4.21 20.35 15.90
C ASP A 175 -3.08 19.35 16.22
N LYS A 176 -2.75 19.13 17.48
CA LYS A 176 -1.81 18.07 17.86
C LYS A 176 -2.53 16.75 17.88
N LYS A 177 -1.95 15.77 17.18
CA LYS A 177 -2.53 14.45 17.08
C LYS A 177 -1.43 13.40 17.07
N PHE A 178 -1.65 12.34 17.82
CA PHE A 178 -0.84 11.13 17.79
C PHE A 178 -1.74 9.94 17.48
N ASP A 179 -1.40 9.16 16.48
CA ASP A 179 -2.06 7.91 16.13
C ASP A 179 -1.02 6.78 16.16
N LEU A 180 -1.39 5.63 16.67
CA LEU A 180 -0.59 4.40 16.69
C LEU A 180 -1.50 3.21 16.41
N SER A 181 -1.15 2.40 15.42
CA SER A 181 -1.80 1.13 15.12
C SER A 181 -0.78 0.01 15.17
N ILE A 182 -1.10 -1.08 15.86
CA ILE A 182 -0.25 -2.27 15.97
C ILE A 182 -1.09 -3.51 15.69
N ALA A 183 -0.52 -4.46 14.97
CA ALA A 183 -1.17 -5.73 14.69
C ALA A 183 -0.16 -6.88 14.56
N GLN A 184 -0.62 -8.09 14.89
CA GLN A 184 0.11 -9.33 14.67
C GLN A 184 -0.86 -10.46 14.34
N VAL A 185 -0.49 -11.30 13.38
CA VAL A 185 -1.28 -12.44 12.93
C VAL A 185 -0.70 -13.73 13.47
N VAL A 186 -1.55 -14.58 14.04
CA VAL A 186 -1.23 -15.95 14.47
C VAL A 186 -2.00 -16.91 13.57
N SER A 187 -1.31 -17.77 12.84
CA SER A 187 -1.88 -18.82 12.01
C SER A 187 -1.83 -20.17 12.74
N ASP A 188 -2.77 -21.05 12.46
CA ASP A 188 -2.80 -22.42 13.00
C ASP A 188 -1.57 -23.24 12.56
N GLU A 189 -1.12 -23.02 11.31
CA GLU A 189 0.04 -23.68 10.73
C GLU A 189 0.82 -22.78 9.78
N GLU A 190 2.09 -23.12 9.56
CA GLU A 190 2.92 -22.48 8.55
C GLU A 190 2.43 -22.82 7.15
N ASN A 191 2.47 -21.85 6.24
CA ASN A 191 2.10 -22.06 4.85
C ASN A 191 3.07 -21.37 3.90
N LYS A 192 4.07 -22.12 3.45
CA LYS A 192 5.12 -21.62 2.52
C LYS A 192 4.62 -21.31 1.09
N LYS A 193 3.31 -21.38 0.86
CA LYS A 193 2.68 -20.86 -0.36
C LYS A 193 2.30 -19.39 -0.24
N LYS A 194 2.32 -18.82 0.95
CA LYS A 194 2.10 -17.40 1.19
C LYS A 194 3.39 -16.62 0.90
N PRO A 195 3.28 -15.32 0.49
CA PRO A 195 4.47 -14.50 0.21
C PRO A 195 5.30 -14.26 1.47
N THR A 196 6.58 -14.45 1.36
CA THR A 196 7.53 -14.17 2.46
C THR A 196 7.60 -12.69 2.80
N ALA A 197 7.33 -11.81 1.82
CA ALA A 197 7.27 -10.36 2.02
C ALA A 197 6.24 -9.93 3.07
N SER A 198 5.13 -10.68 3.19
CA SER A 198 4.07 -10.42 4.15
C SER A 198 4.31 -11.00 5.55
N SER A 199 5.33 -11.86 5.73
CA SER A 199 5.56 -12.69 6.92
C SER A 199 4.40 -13.64 7.31
N LEU A 200 3.36 -13.74 6.48
CA LEU A 200 2.21 -14.62 6.72
C LEU A 200 2.49 -16.09 6.41
N ASP A 201 3.61 -16.39 5.78
CA ASP A 201 4.07 -17.75 5.48
C ASP A 201 4.48 -18.51 6.74
N GLU A 202 4.73 -17.81 7.83
CA GLU A 202 5.09 -18.35 9.13
C GLU A 202 3.86 -18.45 10.07
N LYS A 203 4.00 -19.21 11.15
CA LYS A 203 2.92 -19.40 12.14
C LYS A 203 2.58 -18.11 12.89
N LEU A 204 3.60 -17.32 13.20
CA LEU A 204 3.47 -16.00 13.81
C LEU A 204 4.03 -14.97 12.82
N SER A 205 3.23 -14.01 12.41
CA SER A 205 3.71 -12.94 11.54
C SER A 205 4.65 -12.00 12.29
N ASP A 206 5.35 -11.16 11.56
CA ASP A 206 5.97 -9.99 12.14
C ASP A 206 4.94 -9.16 12.92
N LEU A 207 5.38 -8.49 13.99
CA LEU A 207 4.61 -7.45 14.64
C LEU A 207 4.72 -6.17 13.82
N VAL A 208 3.62 -5.77 13.20
CA VAL A 208 3.60 -4.59 12.33
C VAL A 208 2.96 -3.40 13.02
N GLY A 209 3.50 -2.22 12.77
CA GLY A 209 2.96 -1.00 13.36
C GLY A 209 3.10 0.21 12.46
N THR A 210 2.15 1.14 12.62
CA THR A 210 2.17 2.46 12.01
C THR A 210 1.92 3.51 13.07
N SER A 211 2.66 4.59 13.04
CA SER A 211 2.48 5.72 13.95
C SER A 211 2.53 7.03 13.19
N SER A 212 1.67 7.96 13.54
CA SER A 212 1.64 9.30 12.97
C SER A 212 1.59 10.34 14.10
N LEU A 213 2.53 11.26 14.10
CA LEU A 213 2.62 12.33 15.07
C LEU A 213 2.54 13.69 14.37
N LYS A 214 1.42 14.37 14.55
CA LYS A 214 1.19 15.72 14.08
C LYS A 214 1.42 16.70 15.24
N PHE A 215 2.51 17.45 15.19
CA PHE A 215 2.85 18.45 16.23
C PHE A 215 2.02 19.72 16.09
N ASN A 216 1.75 20.10 14.86
CA ASN A 216 0.94 21.25 14.46
C ASN A 216 0.57 21.10 12.98
N LYS A 217 -0.12 22.11 12.41
CA LYS A 217 -0.48 22.12 10.97
C LYS A 217 0.71 22.07 10.01
N ASN A 218 1.91 22.40 10.49
CA ASN A 218 3.10 22.54 9.64
C ASN A 218 4.08 21.37 9.76
N PHE A 219 4.03 20.58 10.85
CA PHE A 219 5.01 19.52 11.08
C PHE A 219 4.34 18.20 11.46
N LYS A 220 4.67 17.16 10.69
CA LYS A 220 4.19 15.79 10.85
C LYS A 220 5.35 14.82 10.70
N ILE A 221 5.33 13.75 11.52
CA ILE A 221 6.21 12.58 11.39
C ILE A 221 5.32 11.34 11.28
N ASP A 222 5.55 10.52 10.27
CA ASP A 222 4.98 9.20 10.12
C ASP A 222 6.08 8.15 10.31
N TYR A 223 5.78 7.07 11.01
CA TYR A 223 6.68 5.97 11.28
C TYR A 223 5.98 4.63 11.05
N ASN A 224 6.55 3.79 10.19
CA ASN A 224 6.10 2.44 9.90
C ASN A 224 7.19 1.44 10.28
N PHE A 225 6.83 0.33 10.88
CA PHE A 225 7.80 -0.69 11.28
C PHE A 225 7.25 -2.11 11.19
N SER A 226 8.17 -3.06 11.07
CA SER A 226 7.94 -4.50 11.21
C SER A 226 9.04 -5.10 12.09
N LEU A 227 8.65 -5.68 13.21
CA LEU A 227 9.52 -6.44 14.12
C LEU A 227 9.37 -7.92 13.83
N ASP A 228 10.47 -8.63 13.86
CA ASP A 228 10.45 -10.09 13.71
C ASP A 228 9.64 -10.78 14.83
N GLN A 229 9.38 -12.07 14.67
CA GLN A 229 8.60 -12.88 15.60
C GLN A 229 9.18 -12.92 17.01
N ASN A 230 10.49 -12.72 17.16
CA ASN A 230 11.20 -12.74 18.45
C ASN A 230 11.25 -11.33 19.09
N TYR A 231 10.75 -10.31 18.41
CA TYR A 231 10.77 -8.91 18.81
C TYR A 231 12.18 -8.35 19.02
N SER A 232 13.20 -8.96 18.42
CA SER A 232 14.59 -8.57 18.57
C SER A 232 15.12 -7.71 17.44
N ASP A 233 14.64 -7.97 16.22
CA ASP A 233 15.14 -7.34 15.01
C ASP A 233 14.06 -6.58 14.25
N LEU A 234 14.41 -5.37 13.81
CA LEU A 234 13.61 -4.61 12.87
C LEU A 234 13.85 -5.14 11.45
N ASN A 235 12.84 -5.82 10.90
CA ASN A 235 12.86 -6.28 9.51
C ASN A 235 12.61 -5.13 8.54
N TYR A 236 11.83 -4.16 8.97
CA TYR A 236 11.51 -2.96 8.23
C TYR A 236 11.30 -1.77 9.16
N ASN A 237 11.78 -0.62 8.77
CA ASN A 237 11.38 0.65 9.35
C ASN A 237 11.43 1.77 8.30
N GLU A 238 10.46 2.67 8.38
CA GLU A 238 10.36 3.85 7.54
C GLU A 238 9.94 5.04 8.39
N ILE A 239 10.67 6.13 8.27
CA ILE A 239 10.34 7.41 8.91
C ILE A 239 10.15 8.44 7.79
N LEU A 240 9.02 9.12 7.79
CA LEU A 240 8.73 10.23 6.90
C LEU A 240 8.46 11.48 7.72
N SER A 241 9.26 12.51 7.56
CA SER A 241 9.09 13.81 8.19
C SER A 241 8.62 14.82 7.15
N THR A 242 7.51 15.49 7.41
CA THR A 242 6.90 16.48 6.52
C THR A 242 6.85 17.84 7.21
N LEU A 243 7.41 18.85 6.58
CA LEU A 243 7.41 20.26 6.99
C LEU A 243 6.72 21.09 5.93
N ASN A 244 5.62 21.76 6.33
CA ASN A 244 4.82 22.60 5.45
C ASN A 244 4.79 24.03 5.97
N PHE A 245 5.43 24.95 5.25
CA PHE A 245 5.27 26.39 5.44
C PHE A 245 4.49 26.98 4.26
N SER A 246 4.11 28.24 4.33
CA SER A 246 3.25 28.86 3.31
C SER A 246 3.82 28.72 1.88
N ASN A 247 5.12 28.75 1.73
CA ASN A 247 5.82 28.69 0.43
C ASN A 247 6.82 27.53 0.31
N LEU A 248 7.02 26.74 1.37
CA LEU A 248 8.00 25.65 1.42
C LEU A 248 7.32 24.36 1.90
N ASN A 249 7.45 23.30 1.12
CA ASN A 249 7.15 21.93 1.52
C ASN A 249 8.46 21.12 1.48
N LEU A 250 8.84 20.53 2.60
CA LEU A 250 10.00 19.67 2.73
C LEU A 250 9.59 18.32 3.29
N GLU A 251 9.94 17.26 2.58
CA GLU A 251 9.78 15.88 3.03
C GLU A 251 11.15 15.20 3.09
N ILE A 252 11.44 14.59 4.22
CA ILE A 252 12.63 13.76 4.43
C ILE A 252 12.16 12.38 4.86
N GLY A 253 12.46 11.38 4.05
CA GLY A 253 12.13 9.98 4.28
C GLY A 253 13.40 9.15 4.47
N TYR A 254 13.41 8.31 5.49
CA TYR A 254 14.39 7.24 5.69
C TYR A 254 13.67 5.91 5.67
N LEU A 255 14.19 4.95 4.91
CA LEU A 255 13.67 3.59 4.82
C LEU A 255 14.82 2.60 5.00
N GLN A 256 14.59 1.58 5.83
CA GLN A 256 15.45 0.43 5.97
C GLN A 256 14.63 -0.86 5.86
N GLU A 257 15.04 -1.75 4.97
CA GLU A 257 14.50 -3.09 4.75
C GLU A 257 15.64 -4.10 4.86
N LYS A 258 15.48 -5.13 5.70
CA LYS A 258 16.55 -6.10 5.97
C LYS A 258 16.23 -7.52 5.54
N LYS A 259 14.95 -7.94 5.49
CA LYS A 259 14.64 -9.35 5.42
C LYS A 259 13.70 -9.72 4.25
N HIS A 260 12.51 -9.16 4.18
CA HIS A 260 11.43 -9.71 3.38
C HIS A 260 11.48 -9.36 1.89
N ILE A 261 11.89 -8.13 1.55
CA ILE A 261 11.91 -7.61 0.18
C ILE A 261 13.34 -7.37 -0.31
N GLY A 262 14.31 -7.66 0.52
CA GLY A 262 15.72 -7.46 0.23
C GLY A 262 16.44 -6.68 1.31
N ASN A 263 17.67 -6.28 1.03
CA ASN A 263 18.48 -5.45 1.92
C ASN A 263 18.60 -4.07 1.29
N ASN A 264 17.69 -3.18 1.66
CA ASN A 264 17.59 -1.83 1.11
C ASN A 264 17.65 -0.80 2.22
N GLU A 265 18.39 0.27 2.01
CA GLU A 265 18.46 1.39 2.94
C GLU A 265 18.57 2.69 2.14
N TYR A 266 17.58 3.58 2.30
CA TYR A 266 17.47 4.80 1.51
C TYR A 266 17.22 6.03 2.36
N LEU A 267 17.82 7.13 1.91
CA LEU A 267 17.43 8.48 2.31
C LEU A 267 16.81 9.18 1.10
N LYS A 268 15.57 9.65 1.27
CA LYS A 268 14.85 10.40 0.23
C LYS A 268 14.55 11.81 0.73
N THR A 269 14.77 12.80 -0.14
CA THR A 269 14.45 14.19 0.16
C THR A 269 13.65 14.77 -0.99
N ASN A 270 12.52 15.40 -0.67
CA ASN A 270 11.69 16.16 -1.60
C ASN A 270 11.54 17.58 -1.04
N LEU A 271 11.94 18.56 -1.81
CA LEU A 271 11.79 19.98 -1.46
C LEU A 271 11.02 20.67 -2.58
N ASN A 272 9.96 21.38 -2.21
CA ASN A 272 9.18 22.22 -3.10
C ASN A 272 9.13 23.64 -2.53
N TYR A 273 9.56 24.59 -3.30
CA TYR A 273 9.59 26.00 -2.90
C TYR A 273 8.87 26.87 -3.93
N ASN A 274 7.79 27.51 -3.51
CA ASN A 274 7.07 28.48 -4.33
C ASN A 274 7.75 29.85 -4.18
N THR A 275 8.49 30.27 -5.19
CA THR A 275 9.15 31.59 -5.21
C THR A 275 8.16 32.72 -5.34
N THR A 276 7.10 32.48 -6.11
CA THR A 276 5.94 33.38 -6.27
C THR A 276 4.68 32.54 -6.40
N SER A 277 3.52 33.22 -6.58
CA SER A 277 2.24 32.52 -6.86
C SER A 277 2.26 31.69 -8.15
N ASN A 278 3.19 31.98 -9.05
CA ASN A 278 3.25 31.42 -10.40
C ASN A 278 4.56 30.66 -10.70
N GLN A 279 5.44 30.54 -9.71
CA GLN A 279 6.77 29.94 -9.92
C GLN A 279 7.10 28.98 -8.77
N LYS A 280 7.61 27.81 -9.13
CA LYS A 280 8.00 26.76 -8.20
C LYS A 280 9.37 26.20 -8.56
N ILE A 281 10.19 25.99 -7.55
CA ILE A 281 11.43 25.22 -7.63
C ILE A 281 11.20 23.92 -6.87
N SER A 282 11.56 22.78 -7.47
CA SER A 282 11.51 21.50 -6.79
C SER A 282 12.86 20.81 -6.89
N PHE A 283 13.24 20.18 -5.79
CA PHE A 283 14.44 19.33 -5.71
C PHE A 283 14.04 17.98 -5.12
N GLN A 284 14.45 16.91 -5.77
CA GLN A 284 14.28 15.54 -5.28
C GLN A 284 15.59 14.80 -5.33
N ASN A 285 15.85 14.00 -4.31
CA ASN A 285 17.01 13.14 -4.25
C ASN A 285 16.64 11.82 -3.58
N LYS A 286 17.19 10.72 -4.10
CA LYS A 286 17.19 9.41 -3.45
C LYS A 286 18.59 8.88 -3.38
N ARG A 287 19.06 8.55 -2.17
CA ARG A 287 20.39 8.02 -1.91
C ARG A 287 20.27 6.64 -1.28
N SER A 288 20.94 5.66 -1.87
CA SER A 288 21.14 4.35 -1.25
C SER A 288 22.26 4.46 -0.21
N LEU A 289 21.99 4.06 1.02
CA LEU A 289 22.97 4.01 2.10
C LEU A 289 23.74 2.68 2.09
N VAL A 290 23.16 1.63 1.50
CA VAL A 290 23.82 0.34 1.30
C VAL A 290 25.02 0.49 0.35
N THR A 291 24.80 1.11 -0.80
CA THR A 291 25.86 1.36 -1.81
C THR A 291 26.59 2.67 -1.60
N ASN A 292 26.15 3.48 -0.65
CA ASN A 292 26.65 4.84 -0.37
C ASN A 292 26.66 5.74 -1.63
N SER A 293 25.70 5.55 -2.51
CA SER A 293 25.58 6.30 -3.77
C SER A 293 24.20 6.93 -3.92
N SER A 294 24.13 8.05 -4.60
CA SER A 294 22.84 8.60 -5.01
C SER A 294 22.30 7.81 -6.20
N GLU A 295 21.00 7.54 -6.20
CA GLU A 295 20.33 6.92 -7.34
C GLU A 295 19.96 7.99 -8.37
N TYR A 296 19.44 9.12 -7.90
CA TYR A 296 19.13 10.26 -8.76
C TYR A 296 19.10 11.58 -8.00
N TYR A 297 19.26 12.66 -8.75
CA TYR A 297 18.92 14.03 -8.39
C TYR A 297 18.03 14.63 -9.46
N ASP A 298 16.91 15.20 -9.05
CA ASP A 298 16.00 15.96 -9.91
C ASP A 298 15.95 17.39 -9.42
N LEU A 299 16.23 18.34 -10.30
CA LEU A 299 16.01 19.75 -10.06
C LEU A 299 15.07 20.29 -11.12
N SER A 300 13.97 20.90 -10.71
CA SER A 300 13.01 21.49 -11.64
C SER A 300 12.67 22.92 -11.27
N TYR A 301 12.52 23.73 -12.31
CA TYR A 301 11.88 25.04 -12.23
C TYR A 301 10.62 25.01 -13.07
N GLU A 302 9.52 25.45 -12.49
CA GLU A 302 8.21 25.48 -13.12
C GLU A 302 7.59 26.87 -13.03
N TYR A 303 7.12 27.36 -14.17
CA TYR A 303 6.23 28.51 -14.26
C TYR A 303 4.82 28.04 -14.63
N PHE A 304 3.81 28.54 -13.96
CA PHE A 304 2.42 28.18 -14.23
C PHE A 304 1.46 29.36 -14.07
N ASN A 305 0.43 29.36 -14.89
CA ASN A 305 -0.71 30.26 -14.80
C ASN A 305 -1.98 29.48 -15.18
N ASP A 306 -3.13 30.16 -15.31
CA ASP A 306 -4.42 29.52 -15.57
C ASP A 306 -4.49 28.75 -16.91
N CYS A 307 -3.62 29.05 -17.86
CA CYS A 307 -3.62 28.48 -19.21
C CYS A 307 -2.40 27.64 -19.54
N LEU A 308 -1.26 27.89 -18.89
CA LEU A 308 0.04 27.34 -19.26
C LEU A 308 0.80 26.88 -18.01
N ARG A 309 1.40 25.72 -18.12
CA ARG A 309 2.46 25.24 -17.22
C ARG A 309 3.69 24.93 -18.04
N ALA A 310 4.81 25.56 -17.75
CA ALA A 310 6.09 25.32 -18.40
C ALA A 310 7.12 24.91 -17.35
N ALA A 311 7.77 23.76 -17.54
CA ALA A 311 8.77 23.24 -16.61
C ALA A 311 10.07 22.92 -17.33
N LEU A 312 11.19 23.27 -16.70
CA LEU A 312 12.53 22.82 -17.04
C LEU A 312 12.98 21.85 -15.95
N VAL A 313 13.27 20.62 -16.33
CA VAL A 313 13.69 19.55 -15.41
C VAL A 313 15.08 19.10 -15.78
N PHE A 314 16.00 19.21 -14.85
CA PHE A 314 17.32 18.58 -14.93
C PHE A 314 17.32 17.35 -14.03
N ARG A 315 17.59 16.18 -14.62
CA ARG A 315 17.74 14.91 -13.92
C ARG A 315 19.13 14.37 -14.12
N ARG A 316 19.74 13.91 -13.06
CA ARG A 316 20.96 13.12 -13.10
C ARG A 316 20.70 11.79 -12.41
N GLU A 317 20.83 10.72 -13.15
CA GLU A 317 20.73 9.36 -12.68
C GLU A 317 22.10 8.74 -12.53
N PHE A 318 22.32 7.99 -11.45
CA PHE A 318 23.57 7.30 -11.16
C PHE A 318 23.39 5.78 -11.22
N TYR A 319 22.36 5.35 -11.94
CA TYR A 319 22.07 3.95 -12.09
C TYR A 319 23.27 3.23 -12.72
N ASN A 320 23.75 2.20 -12.06
CA ASN A 320 24.81 1.35 -12.57
C ASN A 320 24.28 -0.08 -12.66
N ASP A 321 23.33 -0.29 -13.57
CA ASP A 321 22.99 -1.64 -14.02
C ASP A 321 23.89 -1.96 -15.22
N SER A 322 24.25 -3.24 -15.38
CA SER A 322 25.24 -3.70 -16.37
C SER A 322 24.97 -3.25 -17.82
N GLU A 323 23.81 -2.67 -18.09
CA GLU A 323 23.37 -2.20 -19.41
C GLU A 323 23.08 -0.69 -19.48
N LEU A 324 23.10 0.05 -18.35
CA LEU A 324 22.75 1.48 -18.31
C LEU A 324 23.90 2.30 -17.70
N GLU A 325 24.38 3.27 -18.43
CA GLU A 325 25.37 4.25 -17.95
C GLU A 325 24.68 5.41 -17.20
N PRO A 326 25.38 6.06 -16.25
CA PRO A 326 24.86 7.27 -15.59
C PRO A 326 24.50 8.35 -16.62
N GLU A 327 23.28 8.84 -16.56
CA GLU A 327 22.74 9.75 -17.55
C GLU A 327 22.39 11.13 -16.96
N ASN A 328 22.73 12.18 -17.70
CA ASN A 328 22.24 13.52 -17.44
C ASN A 328 21.16 13.87 -18.45
N THR A 329 19.99 14.21 -17.96
CA THR A 329 18.85 14.52 -18.82
C THR A 329 18.35 15.93 -18.55
N LEU A 330 18.18 16.72 -19.61
CA LEU A 330 17.48 17.98 -19.56
C LEU A 330 16.18 17.86 -20.36
N MET A 331 15.07 18.10 -19.68
CA MET A 331 13.73 17.99 -20.27
C MET A 331 13.00 19.33 -20.16
N PHE A 332 12.35 19.72 -21.23
CA PHE A 332 11.41 20.84 -21.25
C PHE A 332 10.00 20.30 -21.42
N LYS A 333 9.10 20.65 -20.49
CA LYS A 333 7.70 20.22 -20.51
C LYS A 333 6.80 21.44 -20.58
N ILE A 334 5.85 21.43 -21.52
CA ILE A 334 4.78 22.41 -21.61
C ILE A 334 3.44 21.71 -21.52
N THR A 335 2.59 22.17 -20.63
CA THR A 335 1.20 21.75 -20.49
C THR A 335 0.32 22.95 -20.82
N LEU A 336 -0.52 22.80 -21.82
CA LEU A 336 -1.60 23.74 -22.11
C LEU A 336 -2.86 23.20 -21.42
N ILE A 337 -3.26 23.81 -20.31
CA ILE A 337 -4.30 23.29 -19.41
C ILE A 337 -5.60 22.90 -20.14
N PRO A 338 -6.07 23.62 -21.19
CA PRO A 338 -7.24 23.21 -21.98
C PRO A 338 -7.00 22.03 -22.96
N PHE A 339 -5.74 21.71 -23.28
CA PHE A 339 -5.41 20.79 -24.37
C PHE A 339 -4.52 19.59 -24.00
N GLY A 340 -4.04 19.54 -22.77
CA GLY A 340 -3.19 18.45 -22.29
C GLY A 340 -1.68 18.71 -22.36
N ASP A 341 -0.89 17.68 -22.09
CA ASP A 341 0.57 17.77 -21.96
C ASP A 341 1.29 17.59 -23.32
N ILE A 342 2.25 18.46 -23.59
CA ILE A 342 3.23 18.31 -24.66
C ILE A 342 4.62 18.27 -23.98
N SER A 343 5.33 17.16 -24.09
CA SER A 343 6.71 17.02 -23.60
C SER A 343 7.67 16.81 -24.74
N THR A 344 8.87 17.41 -24.65
CA THR A 344 9.97 17.09 -25.54
C THR A 344 10.58 15.75 -25.15
N PRO A 345 11.18 15.01 -26.10
CA PRO A 345 12.08 13.92 -25.73
C PRO A 345 13.18 14.42 -24.79
N SER A 346 13.62 13.56 -23.88
CA SER A 346 14.76 13.86 -23.03
C SER A 346 16.03 13.99 -23.87
N PHE A 347 16.83 15.02 -23.63
CA PHE A 347 18.16 15.16 -24.21
C PHE A 347 19.17 14.61 -23.21
N SER A 348 19.76 13.46 -23.54
CA SER A 348 20.86 12.83 -22.78
C SER A 348 22.22 13.26 -23.36
N GLN A 349 23.19 13.49 -22.49
CA GLN A 349 24.61 13.63 -22.84
C GLN A 349 25.43 12.62 -22.06
#